data_ff99ddf250c2a878b694fe4e950c5800
#
_entry.id   ff99ddf250c2a878b694fe4e950c5800
#
_cell.length_a   1.000
_cell.length_b   1.000
_cell.length_c   1.000
_cell.angle_alpha   90.00
_cell.angle_beta   90.00
_cell.angle_gamma   90.00
#
_symmetry.space_group_name_H-M   'P 1'
#
loop_
_entity.id
_entity.type
_entity.pdbx_description
1 polymer ?
#
loop_
_entity_poly.entity_id
_entity_poly.type
_entity_poly.pdbx_seq_one_letter_code
_entity_poly.pdbx_strand_id
1 'polypeptide(L)'
;GEFSRRLTTFLDAYGHRSPRYELRQPAWREDPEQVLGLLRLMLDGVPDPLDGQRQASERRERATVEAQRRLGFVRRAVFDRVLALAQTYFRLRENQQFYLVMGTPGMRAMFAAIGARCTAAGLLTAPDDIYFLERPEVDDLLRALAEHPPAVVAQQYAVHTRTLVARRRADLTRYAAQPAPFELDGAATPAALLPTSTPGATA
;
A
#
# COMPACT_ATOMS: atom_id res chain seq x y z
N GLY A 1 -28.80 13.55 -3.47
CA GLY A 1 -28.48 14.83 -4.15
C GLY A 1 -27.42 14.65 -5.23
N GLU A 2 -27.13 15.71 -5.98
CA GLU A 2 -26.13 15.66 -7.07
C GLU A 2 -24.74 15.27 -6.60
N PHE A 3 -24.30 15.77 -5.45
CA PHE A 3 -23.03 15.40 -4.83
C PHE A 3 -22.91 13.90 -4.59
N SER A 4 -23.92 13.29 -3.97
CA SER A 4 -23.93 11.82 -3.73
C SER A 4 -23.75 11.05 -5.03
N ARG A 5 -24.46 11.44 -6.09
CA ARG A 5 -24.37 10.77 -7.40
C ARG A 5 -22.95 10.90 -7.98
N ARG A 6 -22.35 12.09 -7.92
CA ARG A 6 -20.97 12.32 -8.39
C ARG A 6 -19.96 11.52 -7.58
N LEU A 7 -20.12 11.47 -6.25
CA LEU A 7 -19.26 10.67 -5.38
C LEU A 7 -19.39 9.17 -5.70
N THR A 8 -20.61 8.66 -5.91
CA THR A 8 -20.80 7.26 -6.30
C THR A 8 -20.12 6.97 -7.62
N THR A 9 -20.30 7.81 -8.65
CA THR A 9 -19.64 7.65 -9.96
C THR A 9 -18.11 7.66 -9.81
N PHE A 10 -17.59 8.54 -8.97
CA PHE A 10 -16.14 8.59 -8.69
C PHE A 10 -15.67 7.31 -8.01
N LEU A 11 -16.38 6.83 -6.99
CA LEU A 11 -16.04 5.59 -6.28
C LEU A 11 -16.20 4.35 -7.17
N ASP A 12 -17.09 4.37 -8.14
CA ASP A 12 -17.21 3.27 -9.12
C ASP A 12 -15.98 3.21 -10.03
N ALA A 13 -15.45 4.35 -10.44
CA ALA A 13 -14.26 4.41 -11.29
C ALA A 13 -12.94 4.23 -10.51
N TYR A 14 -12.84 4.82 -9.33
CA TYR A 14 -11.57 4.94 -8.59
C TYR A 14 -11.59 4.35 -7.18
N GLY A 15 -12.70 3.83 -6.72
CA GLY A 15 -12.89 3.34 -5.36
C GLY A 15 -12.05 2.11 -4.99
N HIS A 16 -11.37 1.48 -5.97
CA HIS A 16 -10.39 0.42 -5.74
C HIS A 16 -9.06 0.95 -5.16
N ARG A 17 -8.85 2.26 -5.19
CA ARG A 17 -7.64 2.89 -4.65
C ARG A 17 -7.62 2.91 -3.13
N SER A 18 -6.42 2.89 -2.57
CA SER A 18 -6.13 3.05 -1.14
C SER A 18 -5.00 4.07 -0.99
N PRO A 19 -4.90 4.79 0.14
CA PRO A 19 -3.79 5.72 0.40
C PRO A 19 -2.42 5.05 0.41
N ARG A 20 -2.40 3.78 0.78
CA ARG A 20 -1.21 2.93 0.78
C ARG A 20 -1.53 1.64 0.04
N TYR A 21 -0.52 1.04 -0.60
CA TYR A 21 -0.65 -0.24 -1.30
C TYR A 21 -0.60 -1.43 -0.32
N GLU A 22 -1.32 -1.34 0.78
CA GLU A 22 -1.38 -2.35 1.84
C GLU A 22 -2.76 -2.99 1.86
N LEU A 23 -2.82 -4.33 1.86
CA LEU A 23 -4.09 -5.06 1.94
C LEU A 23 -4.88 -4.75 3.21
N ARG A 24 -4.21 -4.36 4.29
CA ARG A 24 -4.84 -3.99 5.56
C ARG A 24 -5.61 -2.66 5.47
N GLN A 25 -5.20 -1.77 4.59
CA GLN A 25 -5.84 -0.46 4.42
C GLN A 25 -7.12 -0.60 3.60
N PRO A 26 -8.27 -0.05 4.06
CA PRO A 26 -9.48 -0.08 3.29
C PRO A 26 -9.35 0.72 1.99
N ALA A 27 -9.96 0.24 0.93
CA ALA A 27 -10.08 0.98 -0.31
C ALA A 27 -11.10 2.13 -0.14
N TRP A 28 -11.01 3.14 -0.98
CA TRP A 28 -11.92 4.30 -0.93
C TRP A 28 -13.41 3.91 -1.05
N ARG A 29 -13.73 2.82 -1.73
CA ARG A 29 -15.11 2.30 -1.80
C ARG A 29 -15.58 1.72 -0.47
N GLU A 30 -14.67 1.13 0.32
CA GLU A 30 -14.97 0.56 1.64
C GLU A 30 -15.03 1.64 2.71
N ASP A 31 -14.25 2.73 2.53
CA ASP A 31 -14.18 3.87 3.44
C ASP A 31 -14.19 5.21 2.67
N PRO A 32 -15.35 5.68 2.22
CA PRO A 32 -15.49 6.95 1.50
C PRO A 32 -15.06 8.19 2.30
N GLU A 33 -14.99 8.11 3.63
CA GLU A 33 -14.56 9.23 4.48
C GLU A 33 -13.13 9.68 4.15
N GLN A 34 -12.26 8.78 3.69
CA GLN A 34 -10.92 9.11 3.22
C GLN A 34 -10.96 10.08 2.03
N VAL A 35 -11.87 9.86 1.09
CA VAL A 35 -12.05 10.76 -0.07
C VAL A 35 -12.60 12.11 0.38
N LEU A 36 -13.57 12.10 1.30
CA LEU A 36 -14.13 13.34 1.87
C LEU A 36 -13.06 14.13 2.62
N GLY A 37 -12.18 13.47 3.35
CA GLY A 37 -11.03 14.09 4.02
C GLY A 37 -10.08 14.77 3.02
N LEU A 38 -9.76 14.12 1.90
CA LEU A 38 -8.95 14.69 0.83
C LEU A 38 -9.63 15.90 0.18
N LEU A 39 -10.94 15.83 -0.07
CA LEU A 39 -11.71 16.94 -0.62
C LEU A 39 -11.71 18.14 0.33
N ARG A 40 -11.85 17.93 1.64
CA ARG A 40 -11.76 19.01 2.65
C ARG A 40 -10.40 19.69 2.61
N LEU A 41 -9.32 18.92 2.59
CA LEU A 41 -7.96 19.47 2.47
C LEU A 41 -7.78 20.32 1.20
N MET A 42 -8.40 19.91 0.07
CA MET A 42 -8.34 20.69 -1.17
C MET A 42 -9.13 22.00 -1.08
N LEU A 43 -10.23 22.03 -0.31
CA LEU A 43 -11.02 23.25 -0.10
C LEU A 43 -10.32 24.21 0.87
N ASP A 44 -9.50 23.71 1.79
CA ASP A 44 -8.79 24.49 2.80
C ASP A 44 -7.52 25.23 2.27
N GLY A 45 -7.37 25.34 0.95
CA GLY A 45 -6.34 26.18 0.34
C GLY A 45 -5.13 25.46 -0.23
N VAL A 46 -5.22 24.16 -0.47
CA VAL A 46 -4.20 23.48 -1.29
C VAL A 46 -4.28 24.01 -2.72
N PRO A 47 -3.14 24.42 -3.33
CA PRO A 47 -3.12 24.90 -4.71
C PRO A 47 -3.81 23.93 -5.67
N ASP A 48 -4.55 24.48 -6.65
CA ASP A 48 -5.24 23.65 -7.64
C ASP A 48 -4.24 22.65 -8.30
N PRO A 49 -4.46 21.34 -8.18
CA PRO A 49 -3.60 20.34 -8.81
C PRO A 49 -3.46 20.53 -10.32
N LEU A 50 -4.48 21.08 -10.99
CA LEU A 50 -4.46 21.38 -12.42
C LEU A 50 -3.47 22.48 -12.75
N ASP A 51 -3.37 23.51 -11.92
CA ASP A 51 -2.38 24.57 -12.10
C ASP A 51 -0.96 24.04 -11.88
N GLY A 52 -0.76 23.19 -10.89
CA GLY A 52 0.51 22.48 -10.66
C GLY A 52 0.91 21.62 -11.87
N GLN A 53 -0.06 20.94 -12.47
CA GLN A 53 0.17 20.12 -13.67
C GLN A 53 0.51 20.96 -14.90
N ARG A 54 -0.18 22.10 -15.12
CA ARG A 54 0.10 23.05 -16.19
C ARG A 54 1.52 23.60 -16.06
N GLN A 55 1.89 24.11 -14.89
CA GLN A 55 3.22 24.63 -14.61
C GLN A 55 4.33 23.59 -14.80
N ALA A 56 4.07 22.32 -14.41
CA ALA A 56 5.00 21.22 -14.62
C ALA A 56 5.17 20.90 -16.12
N SER A 57 4.08 20.94 -16.91
CA SER A 57 4.12 20.76 -18.35
C SER A 57 4.93 21.86 -19.02
N GLU A 58 4.66 23.12 -18.70
CA GLU A 58 5.41 24.26 -19.25
C GLU A 58 6.90 24.24 -18.88
N ARG A 59 7.22 23.85 -17.64
CA ARG A 59 8.63 23.69 -17.21
C ARG A 59 9.32 22.62 -18.02
N ARG A 60 8.67 21.47 -18.24
CA ARG A 60 9.20 20.37 -19.03
C ARG A 60 9.41 20.79 -20.48
N GLU A 61 8.45 21.48 -21.09
CA GLU A 61 8.57 21.96 -22.47
C GLU A 61 9.73 22.96 -22.63
N ARG A 62 9.82 23.93 -21.73
CA ARG A 62 10.93 24.90 -21.69
C ARG A 62 12.30 24.19 -21.54
N ALA A 63 12.40 23.24 -20.62
CA ALA A 63 13.64 22.48 -20.41
C ALA A 63 14.00 21.63 -21.65
N THR A 64 13.01 21.06 -22.34
CA THR A 64 13.20 20.29 -23.57
C THR A 64 13.77 21.17 -24.69
N VAL A 65 13.14 22.34 -24.91
CA VAL A 65 13.62 23.30 -25.94
C VAL A 65 15.03 23.81 -25.63
N GLU A 66 15.31 24.11 -24.38
CA GLU A 66 16.64 24.56 -23.96
C GLU A 66 17.71 23.47 -24.16
N ALA A 67 17.41 22.22 -23.83
CA ALA A 67 18.30 21.10 -24.07
C ALA A 67 18.55 20.93 -25.59
N GLN A 68 17.50 20.97 -26.41
CA GLN A 68 17.61 20.83 -27.87
C GLN A 68 18.47 21.93 -28.51
N ARG A 69 18.39 23.17 -28.00
CA ARG A 69 19.22 24.30 -28.51
C ARG A 69 20.72 24.09 -28.29
N ARG A 70 21.11 23.38 -27.25
CA ARG A 70 22.50 23.09 -26.89
C ARG A 70 23.08 21.88 -27.63
N LEU A 71 22.25 21.11 -28.34
CA LEU A 71 22.64 19.87 -29.00
C LEU A 71 22.79 20.06 -30.50
N GLY A 72 23.88 19.52 -31.07
CA GLY A 72 24.03 19.38 -32.51
C GLY A 72 23.04 18.34 -33.08
N PHE A 73 22.85 18.36 -34.38
CA PHE A 73 21.82 17.59 -35.09
C PHE A 73 21.72 16.10 -34.66
N VAL A 74 22.86 15.40 -34.65
CA VAL A 74 22.86 13.95 -34.30
C VAL A 74 22.45 13.73 -32.82
N ARG A 75 23.07 14.51 -31.91
CA ARG A 75 22.78 14.42 -30.47
C ARG A 75 21.32 14.79 -30.17
N ARG A 76 20.77 15.75 -30.88
CA ARG A 76 19.37 16.14 -30.76
C ARG A 76 18.44 14.99 -31.17
N ALA A 77 18.71 14.32 -32.30
CA ALA A 77 17.92 13.16 -32.72
C ALA A 77 17.92 12.02 -31.68
N VAL A 78 19.09 11.73 -31.10
CA VAL A 78 19.21 10.75 -30.02
C VAL A 78 18.44 11.19 -28.78
N PHE A 79 18.60 12.46 -28.36
CA PHE A 79 17.88 13.02 -27.22
C PHE A 79 16.36 12.92 -27.39
N ASP A 80 15.83 13.32 -28.54
CA ASP A 80 14.39 13.29 -28.81
C ASP A 80 13.85 11.83 -28.75
N ARG A 81 14.63 10.88 -29.29
CA ARG A 81 14.27 9.47 -29.21
C ARG A 81 14.25 8.93 -27.80
N VAL A 82 15.27 9.23 -27.02
CA VAL A 82 15.36 8.81 -25.60
C VAL A 82 14.27 9.46 -24.77
N LEU A 83 14.00 10.76 -24.98
CA LEU A 83 12.94 11.48 -24.29
C LEU A 83 11.56 10.89 -24.57
N ALA A 84 11.25 10.61 -25.85
CA ALA A 84 10.00 9.97 -26.24
C ALA A 84 9.84 8.59 -25.61
N LEU A 85 10.92 7.80 -25.58
CA LEU A 85 10.93 6.49 -24.95
C LEU A 85 10.69 6.61 -23.43
N ALA A 86 11.41 7.50 -22.74
CA ALA A 86 11.24 7.75 -21.32
C ALA A 86 9.79 8.17 -20.99
N GLN A 87 9.22 9.10 -21.75
CA GLN A 87 7.82 9.54 -21.56
C GLN A 87 6.82 8.40 -21.77
N THR A 88 7.09 7.50 -22.71
CA THR A 88 6.25 6.31 -22.93
C THR A 88 6.33 5.34 -21.76
N TYR A 89 7.54 5.05 -21.29
CA TYR A 89 7.73 4.16 -20.12
C TYR A 89 7.14 4.73 -18.83
N PHE A 90 7.25 6.04 -18.59
CA PHE A 90 6.61 6.66 -17.43
C PHE A 90 5.08 6.52 -17.48
N ARG A 91 4.45 6.74 -18.64
CA ARG A 91 3.01 6.53 -18.79
C ARG A 91 2.61 5.06 -18.59
N LEU A 92 3.39 4.13 -19.14
CA LEU A 92 3.14 2.69 -18.97
C LEU A 92 3.25 2.30 -17.48
N ARG A 93 4.26 2.81 -16.76
CA ARG A 93 4.44 2.55 -15.33
C ARG A 93 3.24 3.02 -14.51
N GLU A 94 2.75 4.24 -14.75
CA GLU A 94 1.59 4.77 -14.05
C GLU A 94 0.32 3.96 -14.36
N ASN A 95 0.11 3.59 -15.62
CA ASN A 95 -1.00 2.73 -16.01
C ASN A 95 -0.90 1.32 -15.39
N GLN A 96 0.29 0.73 -15.39
CA GLN A 96 0.52 -0.58 -14.77
C GLN A 96 0.18 -0.55 -13.28
N GLN A 97 0.59 0.50 -12.56
CA GLN A 97 0.29 0.68 -11.15
C GLN A 97 -1.23 0.80 -10.92
N PHE A 98 -1.94 1.55 -11.77
CA PHE A 98 -3.39 1.66 -11.73
C PHE A 98 -4.08 0.29 -11.85
N TYR A 99 -3.70 -0.51 -12.86
CA TYR A 99 -4.29 -1.84 -13.08
C TYR A 99 -3.90 -2.85 -11.99
N LEU A 100 -2.66 -2.78 -11.48
CA LEU A 100 -2.22 -3.65 -10.39
C LEU A 100 -3.09 -3.48 -9.15
N VAL A 101 -3.43 -2.24 -8.81
CA VAL A 101 -4.23 -1.91 -7.63
C VAL A 101 -5.70 -2.31 -7.81
N MET A 102 -6.20 -2.45 -9.03
CA MET A 102 -7.60 -2.89 -9.27
C MET A 102 -7.90 -4.28 -8.69
N GLY A 103 -6.90 -5.15 -8.58
CA GLY A 103 -7.05 -6.48 -7.96
C GLY A 103 -7.08 -6.46 -6.43
N THR A 104 -6.62 -5.38 -5.81
CA THR A 104 -6.46 -5.28 -4.35
C THR A 104 -7.77 -5.49 -3.58
N PRO A 105 -8.92 -4.90 -3.96
CA PRO A 105 -10.18 -5.15 -3.25
C PRO A 105 -10.62 -6.61 -3.25
N GLY A 106 -10.41 -7.32 -4.37
CA GLY A 106 -10.71 -8.77 -4.43
C GLY A 106 -9.85 -9.58 -3.48
N MET A 107 -8.54 -9.32 -3.45
CA MET A 107 -7.63 -9.96 -2.49
C MET A 107 -8.02 -9.59 -1.05
N ARG A 108 -8.34 -8.33 -0.78
CA ARG A 108 -8.78 -7.89 0.54
C ARG A 108 -10.06 -8.61 0.98
N ALA A 109 -11.07 -8.70 0.12
CA ALA A 109 -12.30 -9.43 0.41
C ALA A 109 -12.05 -10.91 0.73
N MET A 110 -11.13 -11.56 -0.01
CA MET A 110 -10.71 -12.92 0.27
C MET A 110 -10.07 -13.06 1.67
N PHE A 111 -9.11 -12.19 2.01
CA PHE A 111 -8.47 -12.21 3.32
C PHE A 111 -9.46 -11.89 4.45
N ALA A 112 -10.39 -10.96 4.25
CA ALA A 112 -11.45 -10.67 5.21
C ALA A 112 -12.34 -11.89 5.46
N ALA A 113 -12.72 -12.62 4.42
CA ALA A 113 -13.51 -13.87 4.55
C ALA A 113 -12.72 -14.95 5.29
N ILE A 114 -11.44 -15.14 5.00
CA ILE A 114 -10.54 -16.06 5.71
C ILE A 114 -10.43 -15.64 7.18
N GLY A 115 -10.19 -14.37 7.45
CA GLY A 115 -10.10 -13.82 8.80
C GLY A 115 -11.39 -14.04 9.60
N ALA A 116 -12.56 -13.79 9.00
CA ALA A 116 -13.85 -14.06 9.62
C ALA A 116 -14.03 -15.55 9.96
N ARG A 117 -13.66 -16.46 9.03
CA ARG A 117 -13.69 -17.90 9.26
C ARG A 117 -12.76 -18.34 10.40
N CYS A 118 -11.53 -17.82 10.44
CA CYS A 118 -10.58 -18.12 11.51
C CYS A 118 -11.04 -17.55 12.86
N THR A 119 -11.69 -16.38 12.88
CA THR A 119 -12.27 -15.79 14.09
C THR A 119 -13.44 -16.62 14.59
N ALA A 120 -14.36 -17.03 13.70
CA ALA A 120 -15.48 -17.92 14.06
C ALA A 120 -15.01 -19.27 14.60
N ALA A 121 -13.88 -19.79 14.10
CA ALA A 121 -13.24 -20.99 14.61
C ALA A 121 -12.46 -20.78 15.92
N GLY A 122 -12.38 -19.56 16.47
CA GLY A 122 -11.67 -19.25 17.70
C GLY A 122 -10.13 -19.18 17.57
N LEU A 123 -9.61 -19.13 16.36
CA LEU A 123 -8.16 -19.05 16.09
C LEU A 123 -7.63 -17.61 16.20
N LEU A 124 -8.41 -16.64 15.75
CA LEU A 124 -8.11 -15.21 15.80
C LEU A 124 -9.06 -14.49 16.77
N THR A 125 -8.67 -13.32 17.22
CA THR A 125 -9.50 -12.45 18.08
C THR A 125 -10.40 -11.55 17.25
N ALA A 126 -9.91 -11.07 16.11
CA ALA A 126 -10.64 -10.24 15.16
C ALA A 126 -10.33 -10.68 13.72
N PRO A 127 -11.23 -10.45 12.73
CA PRO A 127 -10.97 -10.80 11.34
C PRO A 127 -9.71 -10.16 10.77
N ASP A 128 -9.40 -8.92 11.16
CA ASP A 128 -8.23 -8.18 10.68
C ASP A 128 -6.90 -8.71 11.25
N ASP A 129 -6.94 -9.62 12.21
CA ASP A 129 -5.74 -10.32 12.71
C ASP A 129 -5.07 -11.17 11.62
N ILE A 130 -5.81 -11.53 10.58
CA ILE A 130 -5.30 -12.26 9.42
C ILE A 130 -4.14 -11.54 8.73
N TYR A 131 -4.12 -10.21 8.73
CA TYR A 131 -3.07 -9.41 8.11
C TYR A 131 -1.73 -9.42 8.89
N PHE A 132 -1.71 -10.03 10.07
CA PHE A 132 -0.50 -10.26 10.84
C PHE A 132 0.06 -11.69 10.68
N LEU A 133 -0.59 -12.53 9.86
CA LEU A 133 -0.11 -13.86 9.54
C LEU A 133 0.62 -13.89 8.20
N GLU A 134 1.62 -14.74 8.10
CA GLU A 134 2.30 -15.03 6.85
C GLU A 134 1.51 -16.08 6.06
N ARG A 135 1.71 -16.09 4.75
CA ARG A 135 1.00 -17.03 3.86
C ARG A 135 1.10 -18.49 4.31
N PRO A 136 2.27 -19.04 4.67
CA PRO A 136 2.36 -20.42 5.13
C PRO A 136 1.50 -20.70 6.37
N GLU A 137 1.47 -19.74 7.32
CA GLU A 137 0.66 -19.86 8.53
C GLU A 137 -0.84 -19.88 8.22
N VAL A 138 -1.29 -19.05 7.29
CA VAL A 138 -2.68 -19.04 6.80
C VAL A 138 -3.01 -20.36 6.10
N ASP A 139 -2.12 -20.85 5.22
CA ASP A 139 -2.31 -22.11 4.50
C ASP A 139 -2.40 -23.30 5.46
N ASP A 140 -1.60 -23.33 6.53
CA ASP A 140 -1.64 -24.37 7.56
C ASP A 140 -2.94 -24.33 8.38
N LEU A 141 -3.41 -23.15 8.78
CA LEU A 141 -4.70 -22.99 9.47
C LEU A 141 -5.87 -23.42 8.60
N LEU A 142 -5.87 -23.05 7.31
CA LEU A 142 -6.93 -23.42 6.38
C LEU A 142 -6.95 -24.93 6.13
N ARG A 143 -5.78 -25.56 6.01
CA ARG A 143 -5.66 -27.01 5.87
C ARG A 143 -6.20 -27.72 7.12
N ALA A 144 -5.78 -27.28 8.32
CA ALA A 144 -6.25 -27.83 9.57
C ALA A 144 -7.79 -27.72 9.69
N LEU A 145 -8.37 -26.56 9.31
CA LEU A 145 -9.84 -26.34 9.31
C LEU A 145 -10.59 -27.15 8.23
N ALA A 146 -9.90 -27.64 7.21
CA ALA A 146 -10.48 -28.53 6.22
C ALA A 146 -10.49 -30.00 6.67
N GLU A 147 -9.48 -30.40 7.46
CA GLU A 147 -9.28 -31.78 7.89
C GLU A 147 -9.90 -32.10 9.26
N HIS A 148 -10.09 -31.09 10.12
CA HIS A 148 -10.51 -31.27 11.51
C HIS A 148 -11.64 -30.31 11.93
N PRO A 149 -12.45 -30.69 12.93
CA PRO A 149 -13.47 -29.81 13.50
C PRO A 149 -12.83 -28.51 14.08
N PRO A 150 -13.50 -27.36 13.95
CA PRO A 150 -12.93 -26.07 14.40
C PRO A 150 -12.49 -26.05 15.87
N ALA A 151 -13.22 -26.74 16.76
CA ALA A 151 -12.86 -26.82 18.18
C ALA A 151 -11.52 -27.53 18.42
N VAL A 152 -11.21 -28.58 17.65
CA VAL A 152 -9.93 -29.31 17.73
C VAL A 152 -8.80 -28.42 17.23
N VAL A 153 -9.01 -27.73 16.10
CA VAL A 153 -8.02 -26.81 15.54
C VAL A 153 -7.77 -25.65 16.51
N ALA A 154 -8.83 -25.09 17.11
CA ALA A 154 -8.67 -24.01 18.09
C ALA A 154 -7.86 -24.46 19.31
N GLN A 155 -8.11 -25.66 19.84
CA GLN A 155 -7.36 -26.20 20.97
C GLN A 155 -5.87 -26.32 20.65
N GLN A 156 -5.53 -26.68 19.43
CA GLN A 156 -4.13 -26.91 19.02
C GLN A 156 -3.40 -25.61 18.63
N TYR A 157 -4.05 -24.69 17.92
CA TYR A 157 -3.38 -23.58 17.24
C TYR A 157 -3.69 -22.20 17.86
N ALA A 158 -4.84 -22.01 18.59
CA ALA A 158 -5.29 -20.67 18.94
C ALA A 158 -4.31 -19.89 19.82
N VAL A 159 -3.71 -20.51 20.83
CA VAL A 159 -2.77 -19.83 21.73
C VAL A 159 -1.55 -19.34 20.97
N HIS A 160 -0.94 -20.22 20.17
CA HIS A 160 0.22 -19.86 19.34
C HIS A 160 -0.11 -18.73 18.37
N THR A 161 -1.18 -18.88 17.59
CA THR A 161 -1.60 -17.91 16.56
C THR A 161 -1.86 -16.53 17.16
N ARG A 162 -2.60 -16.47 18.27
CA ARG A 162 -2.90 -15.19 18.93
C ARG A 162 -1.66 -14.53 19.54
N THR A 163 -0.76 -15.32 20.10
CA THR A 163 0.52 -14.79 20.64
C THR A 163 1.37 -14.21 19.51
N LEU A 164 1.44 -14.90 18.38
CA LEU A 164 2.16 -14.43 17.20
C LEU A 164 1.58 -13.12 16.66
N VAL A 165 0.26 -13.06 16.51
CA VAL A 165 -0.46 -11.83 16.09
C VAL A 165 -0.19 -10.68 17.06
N ALA A 166 -0.30 -10.91 18.38
CA ALA A 166 -0.06 -9.89 19.39
C ALA A 166 1.38 -9.34 19.32
N ARG A 167 2.36 -10.23 19.16
CA ARG A 167 3.76 -9.85 18.98
C ARG A 167 3.96 -8.98 17.73
N ARG A 168 3.49 -9.44 16.58
CA ARG A 168 3.65 -8.71 15.29
C ARG A 168 2.92 -7.37 15.30
N ARG A 169 1.77 -7.29 15.98
CA ARG A 169 1.06 -6.02 16.19
C ARG A 169 1.87 -5.05 17.05
N ALA A 170 2.48 -5.51 18.12
CA ALA A 170 3.36 -4.71 18.96
C ALA A 170 4.60 -4.23 18.18
N ASP A 171 5.21 -5.12 17.39
CA ASP A 171 6.34 -4.78 16.52
C ASP A 171 5.95 -3.70 15.49
N LEU A 172 4.79 -3.83 14.84
CA LEU A 172 4.30 -2.82 13.91
C LEU A 172 4.13 -1.45 14.59
N THR A 173 3.55 -1.42 15.79
CA THR A 173 3.37 -0.18 16.57
C THR A 173 4.72 0.44 16.91
N ARG A 174 5.69 -0.38 17.32
CA ARG A 174 7.05 0.06 17.64
C ARG A 174 7.75 0.65 16.41
N TYR A 175 7.66 0.00 15.25
CA TYR A 175 8.26 0.50 14.01
C TYR A 175 7.56 1.75 13.46
N ALA A 176 6.24 1.83 13.60
CA ALA A 176 5.49 3.02 13.19
C ALA A 176 5.85 4.28 14.01
N ALA A 177 6.32 4.09 15.25
CA ALA A 177 6.80 5.18 16.10
C ALA A 177 8.23 5.65 15.74
N GLN A 178 8.95 4.90 14.90
CA GLN A 178 10.31 5.24 14.45
C GLN A 178 10.24 5.76 13.01
N PRO A 179 10.38 7.08 12.77
CA PRO A 179 10.40 7.60 11.40
C PRO A 179 11.62 7.02 10.67
N ALA A 180 11.36 6.40 9.51
CA ALA A 180 12.45 5.97 8.64
C ALA A 180 13.20 7.19 8.12
N PRO A 181 14.54 7.19 8.10
CA PRO A 181 15.30 8.27 7.50
C PRO A 181 14.99 8.35 6.00
N PHE A 182 14.83 9.58 5.50
CA PHE A 182 14.53 9.82 4.08
C PHE A 182 15.69 9.38 3.16
N GLU A 183 16.92 9.53 3.65
CA GLU A 183 18.14 9.06 3.00
C GLU A 183 18.93 8.17 3.96
N LEU A 184 19.44 7.07 3.44
CA LEU A 184 20.43 6.24 4.11
C LEU A 184 21.80 6.72 3.65
N ASP A 185 22.50 7.46 4.51
CA ASP A 185 23.90 7.77 4.30
C ASP A 185 24.69 6.46 4.32
N GLY A 186 25.52 6.20 3.29
CA GLY A 186 26.32 4.97 3.19
C GLY A 186 27.28 4.73 4.36
N ALA A 187 27.43 5.72 5.24
CA ALA A 187 28.15 5.63 6.51
C ALA A 187 27.29 5.04 7.66
N ALA A 188 25.98 4.93 7.51
CA ALA A 188 25.14 4.31 8.53
C ALA A 188 25.38 2.79 8.53
N THR A 189 26.06 2.30 9.54
CA THR A 189 26.31 0.87 9.74
C THR A 189 24.96 0.15 9.81
N PRO A 190 24.70 -0.91 9.03
CA PRO A 190 23.45 -1.66 9.06
C PRO A 190 23.02 -2.13 10.46
N ALA A 191 23.99 -2.32 11.37
CA ALA A 191 23.76 -2.68 12.77
C ALA A 191 22.99 -1.62 13.58
N ALA A 192 23.05 -0.33 13.19
CA ALA A 192 22.32 0.74 13.86
C ALA A 192 20.83 0.77 13.46
N LEU A 193 20.45 0.10 12.37
CA LEU A 193 19.09 0.01 11.88
C LEU A 193 18.35 -1.27 12.35
N LEU A 194 19.10 -2.24 12.90
CA LEU A 194 18.50 -3.43 13.46
C LEU A 194 18.13 -3.18 14.93
N PRO A 195 16.89 -3.51 15.33
CA PRO A 195 16.55 -3.48 16.76
C PRO A 195 17.51 -4.40 17.49
N THR A 196 18.19 -3.87 18.48
CA THR A 196 18.97 -4.68 19.41
C THR A 196 18.02 -5.69 20.04
N SER A 197 18.06 -6.93 19.57
CA SER A 197 17.46 -8.05 20.28
C SER A 197 18.15 -8.12 21.62
N THR A 198 17.46 -7.73 22.66
CA THR A 198 17.92 -7.99 24.03
C THR A 198 18.02 -9.52 24.14
N PRO A 199 19.21 -10.08 24.35
CA PRO A 199 19.32 -11.52 24.58
C PRO A 199 18.56 -11.79 25.89
N GLY A 200 17.54 -12.63 25.76
CA GLY A 200 16.60 -12.96 26.80
C GLY A 200 17.26 -13.50 28.03
N ALA A 201 16.61 -13.30 29.12
CA ALA A 201 16.79 -13.99 30.36
C ALA A 201 16.53 -15.49 30.16
N THR A 202 17.58 -16.25 30.18
CA THR A 202 17.55 -17.66 30.60
C THR A 202 17.55 -17.67 32.11
N ALA A 203 16.46 -18.10 32.70
CA ALA A 203 16.40 -18.80 34.00
C ALA A 203 15.03 -19.46 34.12
#